data_6a4373a4e6b6bf5c8ecabdee979696fc
#
_entry.id   6a4373a4e6b6bf5c8ecabdee979696fc
#
_cell.length_a   1.000
_cell.length_b   1.000
_cell.length_c   1.000
_cell.angle_alpha   90.00
_cell.angle_beta   90.00
_cell.angle_gamma   90.00
#
_symmetry.space_group_name_H-M   'P 1'
#
loop_
_entity.id
_entity.type
_entity.pdbx_description
1 polymer ?
#
loop_
_entity_poly.entity_id
_entity_poly.type
_entity_poly.pdbx_seq_one_letter_code
_entity_poly.pdbx_strand_id
1 'polypeptide(L)'
;VYKRQTLNGYVKVIGSMLRKPLVSLSAFIVLALAAFYGFAKWPTSFIPQEDQGYFIVSVQLPNAASMERTRKVCDDLNRIIQSYPEVENALNIVGFSALQGGSSSNSATFFVVLKPWDDRKGKEHSVFNVVERLNRDASVLQEAIVFAVNPPAISGLGVSGGLEMQLEDRSNLGAGELESAANAL
;
A
#
# COMPACT_ATOMS: atom_id res chain seq x y z
N VAL A 1 13.79 -48.01 -16.52
CA VAL A 1 12.37 -48.31 -16.82
C VAL A 1 11.60 -46.98 -17.07
N TYR A 2 11.71 -45.98 -16.26
CA TYR A 2 10.97 -44.69 -16.38
C TYR A 2 11.26 -43.92 -17.68
N LYS A 3 12.51 -43.84 -18.14
CA LYS A 3 12.88 -43.11 -19.39
C LYS A 3 12.18 -43.65 -20.65
N ARG A 4 11.97 -44.96 -20.75
CA ARG A 4 11.29 -45.56 -21.92
C ARG A 4 9.79 -45.32 -21.91
N GLN A 5 9.14 -45.32 -20.75
CA GLN A 5 7.71 -45.02 -20.64
C GLN A 5 7.42 -43.54 -21.01
N THR A 6 8.23 -42.60 -20.53
CA THR A 6 8.09 -41.19 -20.86
C THR A 6 8.33 -40.93 -22.36
N LEU A 7 9.34 -41.59 -22.93
CA LEU A 7 9.65 -41.47 -24.36
C LEU A 7 8.50 -41.98 -25.25
N ASN A 8 7.94 -43.16 -24.92
CA ASN A 8 6.84 -43.74 -25.67
C ASN A 8 5.57 -42.88 -25.58
N GLY A 9 5.28 -42.31 -24.40
CA GLY A 9 4.19 -41.35 -24.19
C GLY A 9 4.37 -40.11 -25.06
N TYR A 10 5.55 -39.51 -25.02
CA TYR A 10 5.91 -38.32 -25.82
C TYR A 10 5.74 -38.55 -27.32
N VAL A 11 6.34 -39.63 -27.85
CA VAL A 11 6.24 -40.00 -29.28
C VAL A 11 4.81 -40.22 -29.74
N LYS A 12 3.99 -40.84 -28.88
CA LYS A 12 2.57 -41.11 -29.17
C LYS A 12 1.76 -39.81 -29.24
N VAL A 13 2.00 -38.87 -28.31
CA VAL A 13 1.34 -37.56 -28.29
C VAL A 13 1.74 -36.73 -29.50
N ILE A 14 3.04 -36.61 -29.80
CA ILE A 14 3.54 -35.88 -30.97
C ILE A 14 3.00 -36.48 -32.27
N GLY A 15 3.03 -37.83 -32.42
CA GLY A 15 2.47 -38.49 -33.58
C GLY A 15 0.97 -38.23 -33.78
N SER A 16 0.21 -38.13 -32.69
CA SER A 16 -1.21 -37.79 -32.76
C SER A 16 -1.43 -36.32 -33.15
N MET A 17 -0.61 -35.43 -32.63
CA MET A 17 -0.66 -33.98 -32.94
C MET A 17 -0.34 -33.70 -34.42
N LEU A 18 0.67 -34.37 -34.96
CA LEU A 18 1.04 -34.24 -36.38
C LEU A 18 -0.02 -34.78 -37.34
N ARG A 19 -0.77 -35.80 -36.92
CA ARG A 19 -1.85 -36.41 -37.74
C ARG A 19 -3.13 -35.55 -37.77
N LYS A 20 -3.29 -34.64 -36.80
CA LYS A 20 -4.48 -33.76 -36.68
C LYS A 20 -4.06 -32.29 -36.49
N PRO A 21 -3.46 -31.68 -37.53
CA PRO A 21 -2.84 -30.33 -37.39
C PRO A 21 -3.85 -29.24 -37.00
N LEU A 22 -5.08 -29.32 -37.49
CA LEU A 22 -6.13 -28.35 -37.13
C LEU A 22 -6.51 -28.41 -35.65
N VAL A 23 -6.59 -29.61 -35.07
CA VAL A 23 -6.89 -29.82 -33.66
C VAL A 23 -5.74 -29.31 -32.79
N SER A 24 -4.52 -29.59 -33.21
CA SER A 24 -3.32 -29.12 -32.50
C SER A 24 -3.19 -27.60 -32.53
N LEU A 25 -3.48 -26.98 -33.67
CA LEU A 25 -3.46 -25.53 -33.83
C LEU A 25 -4.55 -24.86 -33.00
N SER A 26 -5.79 -25.42 -33.01
CA SER A 26 -6.87 -24.86 -32.19
C SER A 26 -6.60 -24.99 -30.68
N ALA A 27 -6.02 -26.11 -30.26
CA ALA A 27 -5.59 -26.29 -28.86
C ALA A 27 -4.51 -25.28 -28.46
N PHE A 28 -3.53 -25.05 -29.34
CA PHE A 28 -2.50 -24.03 -29.12
C PHE A 28 -3.10 -22.61 -29.01
N ILE A 29 -4.00 -22.25 -29.94
CA ILE A 29 -4.68 -20.93 -29.91
C ILE A 29 -5.47 -20.75 -28.60
N VAL A 30 -6.23 -21.75 -28.17
CA VAL A 30 -6.98 -21.71 -26.90
C VAL A 30 -6.04 -21.51 -25.71
N LEU A 31 -4.91 -22.23 -25.70
CA LEU A 31 -3.92 -22.14 -24.63
C LEU A 31 -3.22 -20.77 -24.63
N ALA A 32 -2.90 -20.24 -25.80
CA ALA A 32 -2.32 -18.92 -25.97
C ALA A 32 -3.28 -17.79 -25.53
N LEU A 33 -4.56 -17.89 -25.88
CA LEU A 33 -5.61 -16.96 -25.43
C LEU A 33 -5.82 -17.03 -23.91
N ALA A 34 -5.83 -18.24 -23.35
CA ALA A 34 -5.94 -18.42 -21.90
C ALA A 34 -4.74 -17.82 -21.16
N ALA A 35 -3.53 -18.02 -21.66
CA ALA A 35 -2.31 -17.41 -21.12
C ALA A 35 -2.37 -15.89 -21.22
N PHE A 36 -2.70 -15.33 -22.39
CA PHE A 36 -2.85 -13.90 -22.59
C PHE A 36 -3.88 -13.29 -21.64
N TYR A 37 -5.04 -13.92 -21.49
CA TYR A 37 -6.06 -13.49 -20.55
C TYR A 37 -5.59 -13.55 -19.09
N GLY A 38 -4.86 -14.60 -18.73
CA GLY A 38 -4.24 -14.74 -17.42
C GLY A 38 -3.25 -13.61 -17.13
N PHE A 39 -2.34 -13.35 -18.05
CA PHE A 39 -1.37 -12.24 -17.92
C PHE A 39 -2.03 -10.86 -17.90
N ALA A 40 -3.06 -10.63 -18.70
CA ALA A 40 -3.77 -9.35 -18.74
C ALA A 40 -4.51 -9.03 -17.43
N LYS A 41 -4.93 -10.06 -16.69
CA LYS A 41 -5.61 -9.90 -15.39
C LYS A 41 -4.68 -9.95 -14.18
N TRP A 42 -3.43 -10.36 -14.37
CA TRP A 42 -2.48 -10.43 -13.27
C TRP A 42 -2.04 -9.02 -12.87
N PRO A 43 -2.10 -8.66 -11.58
CA PRO A 43 -1.63 -7.37 -11.13
C PRO A 43 -0.13 -7.24 -11.43
N THR A 44 0.22 -6.28 -12.28
CA THR A 44 1.62 -5.96 -12.58
C THR A 44 2.10 -4.93 -11.58
N SER A 45 2.79 -5.38 -10.56
CA SER A 45 3.52 -4.52 -9.63
C SER A 45 4.98 -4.96 -9.60
N PHE A 46 5.90 -3.99 -9.62
CA PHE A 46 7.34 -4.28 -9.52
C PHE A 46 7.68 -4.96 -8.20
N ILE A 47 7.01 -4.55 -7.13
CA ILE A 47 7.09 -5.16 -5.80
C ILE A 47 5.68 -5.19 -5.24
N PRO A 48 5.11 -6.37 -4.96
CA PRO A 48 3.81 -6.47 -4.32
C PRO A 48 3.88 -5.84 -2.92
N GLN A 49 2.82 -5.15 -2.54
CA GLN A 49 2.68 -4.67 -1.17
C GLN A 49 2.46 -5.87 -0.24
N GLU A 50 3.25 -5.91 0.83
CA GLU A 50 3.19 -6.98 1.83
C GLU A 50 2.66 -6.45 3.15
N ASP A 51 2.03 -7.33 3.90
CA ASP A 51 1.66 -7.06 5.29
C ASP A 51 2.90 -7.26 6.18
N GLN A 52 3.55 -6.15 6.53
CA GLN A 52 4.77 -6.16 7.36
C GLN A 52 4.48 -6.22 8.87
N GLY A 53 3.21 -6.30 9.27
CA GLY A 53 2.82 -6.33 10.67
C GLY A 53 2.88 -4.96 11.35
N TYR A 54 3.07 -3.87 10.62
CA TYR A 54 2.99 -2.50 11.13
C TYR A 54 2.55 -1.53 10.05
N PHE A 55 2.08 -0.37 10.45
CA PHE A 55 1.76 0.74 9.54
C PHE A 55 2.07 2.09 10.20
N ILE A 56 2.11 3.13 9.38
CA ILE A 56 2.44 4.49 9.82
C ILE A 56 1.19 5.35 9.70
N VAL A 57 0.92 6.19 10.71
CA VAL A 57 -0.14 7.19 10.66
C VAL A 57 0.47 8.57 10.78
N SER A 58 0.22 9.40 9.78
CA SER A 58 0.59 10.82 9.80
C SER A 58 -0.60 11.65 10.27
N VAL A 59 -0.32 12.56 11.17
CA VAL A 59 -1.29 13.52 11.72
C VAL A 59 -0.80 14.92 11.40
N GLN A 60 -1.61 15.70 10.70
CA GLN A 60 -1.30 17.07 10.33
C GLN A 60 -2.44 18.00 10.74
N LEU A 61 -2.14 18.92 11.65
CA LEU A 61 -3.04 20.00 12.05
C LEU A 61 -2.83 21.22 11.14
N PRO A 62 -3.77 22.19 11.14
CA PRO A 62 -3.59 23.45 10.46
C PRO A 62 -2.31 24.19 10.91
N ASN A 63 -1.75 25.00 10.02
CA ASN A 63 -0.58 25.81 10.31
C ASN A 63 -0.82 26.66 11.56
N ALA A 64 0.24 26.85 12.36
CA ALA A 64 0.22 27.53 13.66
C ALA A 64 -0.54 26.79 14.80
N ALA A 65 -0.93 25.54 14.64
CA ALA A 65 -1.40 24.76 15.78
C ALA A 65 -0.28 24.56 16.80
N SER A 66 -0.62 24.73 18.07
CA SER A 66 0.34 24.51 19.16
C SER A 66 0.59 23.02 19.36
N MET A 67 1.77 22.69 19.89
CA MET A 67 2.11 21.29 20.23
C MET A 67 1.13 20.67 21.23
N GLU A 68 0.57 21.48 22.13
CA GLU A 68 -0.45 21.03 23.11
C GLU A 68 -1.74 20.59 22.42
N ARG A 69 -2.18 21.34 21.38
CA ARG A 69 -3.34 20.98 20.58
C ARG A 69 -3.06 19.71 19.77
N THR A 70 -1.87 19.60 19.20
CA THR A 70 -1.45 18.41 18.47
C THR A 70 -1.45 17.18 19.40
N ARG A 71 -0.94 17.32 20.62
CA ARG A 71 -0.95 16.24 21.62
C ARG A 71 -2.36 15.78 21.96
N LYS A 72 -3.30 16.71 22.19
CA LYS A 72 -4.69 16.35 22.47
C LYS A 72 -5.34 15.54 21.35
N VAL A 73 -5.15 15.95 20.09
CA VAL A 73 -5.64 15.20 18.91
C VAL A 73 -4.97 13.82 18.83
N CYS A 74 -3.70 13.75 19.16
CA CYS A 74 -2.99 12.46 19.21
C CYS A 74 -3.52 11.54 20.30
N ASP A 75 -3.90 12.06 21.46
CA ASP A 75 -4.50 11.28 22.55
C ASP A 75 -5.88 10.72 22.14
N ASP A 76 -6.69 11.51 21.42
CA ASP A 76 -7.97 11.08 20.87
C ASP A 76 -7.78 10.00 19.79
N LEU A 77 -6.85 10.19 18.88
CA LEU A 77 -6.49 9.22 17.85
C LEU A 77 -5.93 7.93 18.46
N ASN A 78 -5.11 8.04 19.51
CA ASN A 78 -4.58 6.86 20.19
C ASN A 78 -5.68 5.99 20.79
N ARG A 79 -6.75 6.60 21.33
CA ARG A 79 -7.93 5.84 21.83
C ARG A 79 -8.62 5.08 20.69
N ILE A 80 -8.73 5.69 19.50
CA ILE A 80 -9.28 5.02 18.33
C ILE A 80 -8.37 3.85 17.94
N ILE A 81 -7.07 4.06 17.81
CA ILE A 81 -6.09 3.03 17.42
C ILE A 81 -6.11 1.85 18.41
N GLN A 82 -6.10 2.14 19.71
CA GLN A 82 -6.11 1.12 20.75
C GLN A 82 -7.44 0.34 20.85
N SER A 83 -8.51 0.81 20.23
CA SER A 83 -9.78 0.08 20.15
C SER A 83 -9.77 -1.07 19.14
N TYR A 84 -8.77 -1.12 18.25
CA TYR A 84 -8.63 -2.17 17.24
C TYR A 84 -8.05 -3.45 17.86
N PRO A 85 -8.72 -4.59 17.75
CA PRO A 85 -8.24 -5.85 18.33
C PRO A 85 -6.95 -6.36 17.68
N GLU A 86 -6.64 -5.90 16.46
CA GLU A 86 -5.43 -6.23 15.70
C GLU A 86 -4.19 -5.49 16.19
N VAL A 87 -4.35 -4.38 16.90
CA VAL A 87 -3.23 -3.56 17.39
C VAL A 87 -2.61 -4.20 18.63
N GLU A 88 -1.30 -4.33 18.60
CA GLU A 88 -0.48 -4.74 19.74
C GLU A 88 0.04 -3.53 20.51
N ASN A 89 0.67 -2.59 19.76
CA ASN A 89 1.26 -1.38 20.32
C ASN A 89 1.17 -0.21 19.34
N ALA A 90 1.17 1.01 19.87
CA ALA A 90 1.27 2.24 19.09
C ALA A 90 2.28 3.19 19.74
N LEU A 91 3.32 3.57 18.99
CA LEU A 91 4.28 4.59 19.38
C LEU A 91 3.87 5.91 18.72
N ASN A 92 3.70 6.96 19.53
CA ASN A 92 3.35 8.29 19.09
C ASN A 92 4.55 9.24 19.25
N ILE A 93 4.90 9.97 18.18
CA ILE A 93 5.93 10.99 18.18
C ILE A 93 5.29 12.33 17.79
N VAL A 94 4.96 13.13 18.80
CA VAL A 94 4.38 14.46 18.61
C VAL A 94 5.48 15.45 18.21
N GLY A 95 5.20 16.30 17.24
CA GLY A 95 6.16 17.29 16.72
C GLY A 95 7.07 16.78 15.62
N PHE A 96 6.80 15.57 15.08
CA PHE A 96 7.57 14.97 13.99
C PHE A 96 6.67 14.47 12.88
N SER A 97 7.03 14.75 11.63
CA SER A 97 6.38 14.21 10.43
C SER A 97 7.30 13.25 9.71
N ALA A 98 6.97 11.96 9.74
CA ALA A 98 7.72 10.94 8.99
C ALA A 98 7.56 11.10 7.47
N LEU A 99 6.45 11.66 7.00
CA LEU A 99 6.20 11.88 5.57
C LEU A 99 7.03 13.04 5.02
N GLN A 100 7.18 14.13 5.80
CA GLN A 100 7.94 15.32 5.38
C GLN A 100 9.40 15.28 5.81
N GLY A 101 9.78 14.31 6.65
CA GLY A 101 11.14 14.19 7.18
C GLY A 101 11.58 15.35 8.08
N GLY A 102 10.64 16.03 8.73
CA GLY A 102 10.92 17.22 9.52
C GLY A 102 10.16 17.30 10.84
N SER A 103 10.57 18.28 11.69
CA SER A 103 9.89 18.58 12.95
C SER A 103 9.00 19.81 12.79
N SER A 104 7.74 19.69 13.25
CA SER A 104 6.77 20.79 13.25
C SER A 104 5.78 20.61 14.40
N SER A 105 5.44 21.71 15.09
CA SER A 105 4.52 21.68 16.24
C SER A 105 3.11 21.19 15.89
N ASN A 106 2.71 21.31 14.63
CA ASN A 106 1.39 20.94 14.11
C ASN A 106 1.36 19.56 13.46
N SER A 107 2.40 18.73 13.61
CA SER A 107 2.48 17.39 13.05
C SER A 107 2.81 16.33 14.09
N ALA A 108 2.38 15.11 13.83
CA ALA A 108 2.75 13.95 14.62
C ALA A 108 2.76 12.69 13.75
N THR A 109 3.48 11.68 14.20
CA THR A 109 3.55 10.37 13.53
C THR A 109 3.31 9.26 14.53
N PHE A 110 2.45 8.30 14.17
CA PHE A 110 2.31 7.05 14.89
C PHE A 110 2.95 5.92 14.11
N PHE A 111 3.66 5.06 14.83
CA PHE A 111 4.08 3.75 14.35
C PHE A 111 3.22 2.72 15.08
N VAL A 112 2.33 2.08 14.34
CA VAL A 112 1.36 1.14 14.90
C VAL A 112 1.79 -0.27 14.56
N VAL A 113 2.09 -1.06 15.58
CA VAL A 113 2.47 -2.46 15.45
C VAL A 113 1.24 -3.33 15.63
N LEU A 114 1.04 -4.25 14.71
CA LEU A 114 -0.05 -5.21 14.73
C LEU A 114 0.40 -6.51 15.41
N LYS A 115 -0.56 -7.23 15.97
CA LYS A 115 -0.34 -8.57 16.51
C LYS A 115 0.25 -9.51 15.45
N PRO A 116 0.93 -10.59 15.84
CA PRO A 116 1.43 -11.61 14.93
C PRO A 116 0.34 -12.14 13.99
N TRP A 117 0.72 -12.53 12.77
CA TRP A 117 -0.23 -13.04 11.75
C TRP A 117 -1.04 -14.24 12.22
N ASP A 118 -0.49 -15.07 13.13
CA ASP A 118 -1.19 -16.22 13.70
C ASP A 118 -2.40 -15.80 14.54
N ASP A 119 -2.36 -14.64 15.16
CA ASP A 119 -3.41 -14.09 16.04
C ASP A 119 -4.43 -13.22 15.28
N ARG A 120 -4.16 -12.87 14.01
CA ARG A 120 -5.03 -12.06 13.15
C ARG A 120 -5.31 -12.72 11.81
N LYS A 121 -5.92 -13.90 11.85
CA LYS A 121 -6.29 -14.68 10.65
C LYS A 121 -7.51 -14.07 9.97
N GLY A 122 -7.47 -14.07 8.63
CA GLY A 122 -8.55 -13.54 7.80
C GLY A 122 -8.17 -12.25 7.08
N LYS A 123 -8.77 -12.02 5.92
CA LYS A 123 -8.47 -10.84 5.10
C LYS A 123 -8.84 -9.55 5.81
N GLU A 124 -9.91 -9.56 6.61
CA GLU A 124 -10.42 -8.43 7.39
C GLU A 124 -9.42 -7.91 8.43
N HIS A 125 -8.51 -8.76 8.91
CA HIS A 125 -7.47 -8.43 9.88
C HIS A 125 -6.10 -8.12 9.25
N SER A 126 -6.03 -8.05 7.91
CA SER A 126 -4.82 -7.65 7.21
C SER A 126 -4.52 -6.17 7.43
N VAL A 127 -3.24 -5.78 7.36
CA VAL A 127 -2.81 -4.38 7.51
C VAL A 127 -3.58 -3.45 6.55
N PHE A 128 -3.88 -3.89 5.33
CA PHE A 128 -4.60 -3.11 4.33
C PHE A 128 -6.00 -2.73 4.79
N ASN A 129 -6.76 -3.70 5.30
CA ASN A 129 -8.11 -3.46 5.79
C ASN A 129 -8.12 -2.68 7.12
N VAL A 130 -7.14 -2.89 7.98
CA VAL A 130 -6.98 -2.10 9.22
C VAL A 130 -6.69 -0.64 8.88
N VAL A 131 -5.79 -0.37 7.95
CA VAL A 131 -5.45 0.98 7.47
C VAL A 131 -6.68 1.66 6.84
N GLU A 132 -7.43 0.95 5.99
CA GLU A 132 -8.64 1.49 5.37
C GLU A 132 -9.72 1.84 6.42
N ARG A 133 -9.94 0.97 7.40
CA ARG A 133 -10.87 1.23 8.52
C ARG A 133 -10.41 2.44 9.32
N LEU A 134 -9.13 2.50 9.69
CA LEU A 134 -8.59 3.60 10.47
C LEU A 134 -8.72 4.94 9.74
N ASN A 135 -8.43 4.99 8.45
CA ASN A 135 -8.62 6.22 7.65
C ASN A 135 -10.07 6.70 7.64
N ARG A 136 -11.03 5.78 7.65
CA ARG A 136 -12.46 6.09 7.76
C ARG A 136 -12.84 6.55 9.15
N ASP A 137 -12.41 5.84 10.18
CA ASP A 137 -12.78 6.12 11.58
C ASP A 137 -12.08 7.40 12.08
N ALA A 138 -10.85 7.67 11.65
CA ALA A 138 -10.11 8.88 11.98
C ALA A 138 -10.70 10.16 11.35
N SER A 139 -11.57 10.04 10.33
CA SER A 139 -12.27 11.19 9.71
C SER A 139 -13.19 11.95 10.68
N VAL A 140 -13.51 11.36 11.83
CA VAL A 140 -14.23 12.03 12.93
C VAL A 140 -13.39 13.15 13.55
N LEU A 141 -12.06 13.08 13.45
CA LEU A 141 -11.15 14.08 13.99
C LEU A 141 -11.03 15.28 13.03
N GLN A 142 -12.03 16.14 13.02
CA GLN A 142 -12.12 17.31 12.11
C GLN A 142 -11.01 18.36 12.33
N GLU A 143 -10.28 18.28 13.45
CA GLU A 143 -9.22 19.24 13.76
C GLU A 143 -7.89 18.93 13.08
N ALA A 144 -7.73 17.75 12.48
CA ALA A 144 -6.50 17.29 11.84
C ALA A 144 -6.79 16.45 10.60
N ILE A 145 -5.86 16.48 9.66
CA ILE A 145 -5.79 15.51 8.58
C ILE A 145 -5.02 14.30 9.11
N VAL A 146 -5.71 13.18 9.20
CA VAL A 146 -5.12 11.90 9.63
C VAL A 146 -5.04 10.98 8.42
N PHE A 147 -3.86 10.45 8.16
CA PHE A 147 -3.62 9.57 7.03
C PHE A 147 -2.76 8.37 7.43
N ALA A 148 -3.36 7.19 7.43
CA ALA A 148 -2.68 5.93 7.69
C ALA A 148 -2.21 5.29 6.36
N VAL A 149 -0.97 4.83 6.34
CA VAL A 149 -0.34 4.20 5.16
C VAL A 149 0.40 2.93 5.55
N ASN A 150 0.32 1.92 4.67
CA ASN A 150 1.22 0.78 4.75
C ASN A 150 2.60 1.20 4.20
N PRO A 151 3.70 0.99 4.94
CA PRO A 151 5.02 1.34 4.45
C PRO A 151 5.40 0.49 3.22
N PRO A 152 6.27 0.99 2.34
CA PRO A 152 6.72 0.23 1.18
C PRO A 152 7.51 -1.00 1.62
N ALA A 153 7.43 -2.08 0.83
CA ALA A 153 8.11 -3.35 1.11
C ALA A 153 9.65 -3.24 1.19
N ILE A 154 10.23 -2.20 0.60
CA ILE A 154 11.67 -1.91 0.65
C ILE A 154 11.90 -0.58 1.37
N SER A 155 12.59 -0.63 2.50
CA SER A 155 13.02 0.57 3.23
C SER A 155 13.95 1.42 2.36
N GLY A 156 13.68 2.73 2.28
CA GLY A 156 14.49 3.67 1.51
C GLY A 156 13.96 4.01 0.11
N LEU A 157 12.91 3.33 -0.38
CA LEU A 157 12.22 3.73 -1.62
C LEU A 157 11.10 4.76 -1.39
N GLY A 158 11.15 5.49 -0.29
CA GLY A 158 10.12 6.46 0.11
C GLY A 158 9.35 5.98 1.35
N VAL A 159 8.47 6.84 1.87
CA VAL A 159 7.64 6.57 3.05
C VAL A 159 6.27 6.03 2.65
N SER A 160 5.86 6.28 1.41
CA SER A 160 4.62 5.77 0.80
C SER A 160 4.87 5.46 -0.68
N GLY A 161 4.08 4.54 -1.25
CA GLY A 161 4.06 4.33 -2.69
C GLY A 161 3.35 5.50 -3.39
N GLY A 162 3.86 5.93 -4.55
CA GLY A 162 3.27 7.00 -5.33
C GLY A 162 4.30 7.87 -6.05
N LEU A 163 3.83 8.97 -6.63
CA LEU A 163 4.64 10.01 -7.24
C LEU A 163 4.80 11.14 -6.21
N GLU A 164 6.04 11.47 -5.87
CA GLU A 164 6.35 12.67 -5.09
C GLU A 164 6.78 13.77 -6.05
N MET A 165 6.11 14.93 -5.99
CA MET A 165 6.42 16.08 -6.80
C MET A 165 6.67 17.31 -5.91
N GLN A 166 7.79 17.98 -6.12
CA GLN A 166 8.09 19.24 -5.48
C GLN A 166 7.83 20.38 -6.46
N LEU A 167 6.95 21.29 -6.07
CA LEU A 167 6.66 22.50 -6.81
C LEU A 167 7.38 23.68 -6.17
N GLU A 168 8.29 24.31 -6.93
CA GLU A 168 9.09 25.44 -6.46
C GLU A 168 8.73 26.72 -7.21
N ASP A 169 8.49 27.81 -6.48
CA ASP A 169 8.39 29.16 -7.06
C ASP A 169 9.80 29.75 -7.26
N ARG A 170 10.35 29.61 -8.47
CA ARG A 170 11.65 30.21 -8.84
C ARG A 170 11.53 31.65 -9.29
N SER A 171 10.35 32.11 -9.60
CA SER A 171 10.09 33.44 -10.13
C SER A 171 9.65 34.45 -9.05
N ASN A 172 9.52 33.99 -7.80
CA ASN A 172 9.07 34.77 -6.65
C ASN A 172 7.70 35.46 -6.87
N LEU A 173 6.79 34.72 -7.54
CA LEU A 173 5.42 35.17 -7.84
C LEU A 173 4.50 35.13 -6.61
N GLY A 174 4.91 34.38 -5.60
CA GLY A 174 4.21 34.26 -4.33
C GLY A 174 3.35 33.02 -4.19
N ALA A 175 2.90 32.80 -2.94
CA ALA A 175 2.18 31.58 -2.56
C ALA A 175 0.86 31.36 -3.34
N GLY A 176 0.16 32.42 -3.74
CA GLY A 176 -1.09 32.32 -4.49
C GLY A 176 -0.93 31.74 -5.89
N GLU A 177 0.14 32.13 -6.60
CA GLU A 177 0.44 31.56 -7.93
C GLU A 177 0.92 30.11 -7.82
N LEU A 178 1.71 29.81 -6.78
CA LEU A 178 2.15 28.43 -6.49
C LEU A 178 0.96 27.51 -6.18
N GLU A 179 0.00 27.98 -5.39
CA GLU A 179 -1.23 27.25 -5.09
C GLU A 179 -2.10 27.05 -6.34
N SER A 180 -2.22 28.08 -7.17
CA SER A 180 -2.94 27.98 -8.44
C SER A 180 -2.31 26.99 -9.39
N ALA A 181 -0.97 26.95 -9.47
CA ALA A 181 -0.24 25.98 -10.27
C ALA A 181 -0.39 24.55 -9.70
N ALA A 182 -0.37 24.39 -8.38
CA ALA A 182 -0.56 23.10 -7.72
C ALA A 182 -1.97 22.51 -7.97
N ASN A 183 -2.98 23.38 -8.01
CA ASN A 183 -4.37 22.96 -8.28
C ASN A 183 -4.65 22.65 -9.75
N ALA A 184 -3.75 23.05 -10.66
CA ALA A 184 -3.84 22.81 -12.10
C ALA A 184 -3.18 21.50 -12.55
N LEU A 185 -2.46 20.80 -11.66
CA LEU A 185 -1.76 19.53 -11.87
C LEU A 185 -2.59 18.34 -11.47
#